data_6922ce578b1859ecf962052eddb0ecd6
#
_entry.id   6922ce578b1859ecf962052eddb0ecd6
#
_cell.length_a   1.000
_cell.length_b   1.000
_cell.length_c   1.000
_cell.angle_alpha   90.00
_cell.angle_beta   90.00
_cell.angle_gamma   90.00
#
_symmetry.space_group_name_H-M   'P 1'
#
loop_
_entity.id
_entity.type
_entity.pdbx_description
1 polymer ?
#
loop_
_entity_poly.entity_id
_entity_poly.type
_entity_poly.pdbx_seq_one_letter_code
_entity_poly.pdbx_strand_id
1 'polypeptide(L)'
;MIVMHNKTGDLYLLIDDECKAKINGEWIDAVIYQGKDKESGKTKCFVREKSDFDNHFIEVDDIKPNSEYSWLIYRIYALKEVAAEYPGKTIENIITQLEARRKEVLNAN
;
A
#
# COMPACT_ATOMS: atom_id res chain seq x y z
N MET A 1 -4.03 8.01 -9.31
CA MET A 1 -2.89 8.14 -8.39
C MET A 1 -2.71 6.84 -7.63
N ILE A 2 -1.50 6.34 -7.57
CA ILE A 2 -1.19 5.09 -6.85
C ILE A 2 -0.70 5.45 -5.45
N VAL A 3 -1.26 4.76 -4.44
CA VAL A 3 -0.86 4.88 -3.04
C VAL A 3 -0.42 3.52 -2.51
N MET A 4 0.40 3.53 -1.47
CA MET A 4 0.93 2.33 -0.85
C MET A 4 0.62 2.33 0.64
N HIS A 5 0.16 1.18 1.14
CA HIS A 5 0.00 0.99 2.59
C HIS A 5 1.36 0.84 3.26
N ASN A 6 1.64 1.63 4.28
CA ASN A 6 2.94 1.67 4.96
C ASN A 6 3.35 0.34 5.59
N LYS A 7 2.41 -0.40 6.14
CA LYS A 7 2.71 -1.64 6.86
C LYS A 7 2.86 -2.84 5.93
N THR A 8 2.00 -2.93 4.93
CA THR A 8 1.94 -4.12 4.07
C THR A 8 2.72 -3.97 2.78
N GLY A 9 2.95 -2.73 2.31
CA GLY A 9 3.54 -2.47 1.02
C GLY A 9 2.60 -2.70 -0.16
N ASP A 10 1.32 -3.01 0.12
CA ASP A 10 0.33 -3.22 -0.94
C ASP A 10 -0.01 -1.91 -1.63
N LEU A 11 -0.23 -1.99 -2.94
CA LEU A 11 -0.56 -0.84 -3.76
C LEU A 11 -2.07 -0.77 -4.01
N TYR A 12 -2.57 0.45 -4.02
CA TYR A 12 -3.98 0.76 -4.25
C TYR A 12 -4.11 1.93 -5.20
N LEU A 13 -5.24 2.01 -5.90
CA LEU A 13 -5.59 3.16 -6.73
C LEU A 13 -6.46 4.11 -5.92
N LEU A 14 -6.00 5.35 -5.76
CA LEU A 14 -6.80 6.40 -5.14
C LEU A 14 -7.92 6.83 -6.08
N ILE A 15 -9.17 6.72 -5.63
CA ILE A 15 -10.34 7.09 -6.43
C ILE A 15 -10.81 8.50 -6.10
N ASP A 16 -10.99 8.82 -4.81
CA ASP A 16 -11.49 10.12 -4.37
C ASP A 16 -10.98 10.41 -2.96
N ASP A 17 -10.28 11.51 -2.79
CA ASP A 17 -9.77 11.98 -1.50
C ASP A 17 -10.56 13.17 -0.93
N GLU A 18 -11.64 13.57 -1.59
CA GLU A 18 -12.47 14.70 -1.18
C GLU A 18 -13.94 14.28 -0.95
N CYS A 19 -14.16 13.08 -0.45
CA CYS A 19 -15.50 12.59 -0.16
C CYS A 19 -15.84 12.68 1.33
N LYS A 20 -17.10 12.46 1.63
CA LYS A 20 -17.63 12.45 3.00
C LYS A 20 -18.31 11.13 3.27
N ALA A 21 -18.11 10.61 4.48
CA ALA A 21 -18.83 9.44 4.97
C ALA A 21 -19.63 9.81 6.22
N LYS A 22 -20.85 9.33 6.32
CA LYS A 22 -21.68 9.55 7.50
C LYS A 22 -21.47 8.40 8.48
N ILE A 23 -20.84 8.70 9.62
CA ILE A 23 -20.53 7.73 10.66
C ILE A 23 -21.11 8.24 11.98
N ASN A 24 -21.94 7.42 12.63
CA ASN A 24 -22.59 7.77 13.91
C ASN A 24 -23.35 9.11 13.85
N GLY A 25 -23.99 9.39 12.71
CA GLY A 25 -24.75 10.62 12.52
C GLY A 25 -23.94 11.85 12.12
N GLU A 26 -22.63 11.73 12.03
CA GLU A 26 -21.74 12.85 11.65
C GLU A 26 -21.10 12.63 10.28
N TRP A 27 -20.92 13.72 9.54
CA TRP A 27 -20.19 13.70 8.28
C TRP A 27 -18.69 13.86 8.53
N ILE A 28 -17.92 12.89 8.09
CA ILE A 28 -16.47 12.83 8.31
C ILE A 28 -15.77 12.83 6.95
N ASP A 29 -14.66 13.54 6.84
CA ASP A 29 -13.83 13.51 5.65
C ASP A 29 -13.28 12.09 5.43
N ALA A 30 -13.43 11.58 4.23
CA ALA A 30 -13.11 10.20 3.88
C ALA A 30 -12.37 10.11 2.55
N VAL A 31 -11.73 8.96 2.35
CA VAL A 31 -11.01 8.63 1.13
C VAL A 31 -11.53 7.31 0.58
N ILE A 32 -11.76 7.26 -0.71
CA ILE A 32 -12.15 6.04 -1.43
C ILE A 32 -10.93 5.57 -2.25
N TYR A 33 -10.56 4.32 -2.08
CA TYR A 33 -9.46 3.71 -2.80
C TYR A 33 -9.82 2.28 -3.23
N GLN A 34 -9.11 1.76 -4.21
CA GLN A 34 -9.43 0.49 -4.86
C GLN A 34 -8.21 -0.42 -4.84
N GLY A 35 -8.44 -1.69 -4.55
CA GLY A 35 -7.38 -2.69 -4.55
C GLY A 35 -7.95 -4.10 -4.52
N LYS A 36 -7.06 -5.08 -4.52
CA LYS A 36 -7.46 -6.49 -4.43
C LYS A 36 -7.81 -6.85 -2.99
N ASP A 37 -8.98 -7.46 -2.83
CA ASP A 37 -9.35 -8.10 -1.58
C ASP A 37 -8.57 -9.42 -1.44
N LYS A 38 -7.85 -9.56 -0.33
CA LYS A 38 -6.98 -10.73 -0.08
C LYS A 38 -7.74 -12.05 0.02
N GLU A 39 -8.99 -12.01 0.50
CA GLU A 39 -9.81 -13.21 0.66
C GLU A 39 -10.37 -13.71 -0.67
N SER A 40 -10.91 -12.82 -1.49
CA SER A 40 -11.58 -13.19 -2.73
C SER A 40 -10.71 -13.05 -3.98
N GLY A 41 -9.62 -12.29 -3.91
CA GLY A 41 -8.79 -11.94 -5.06
C GLY A 41 -9.46 -10.96 -6.04
N LYS A 42 -10.66 -10.49 -5.71
CA LYS A 42 -11.42 -9.55 -6.55
C LYS A 42 -11.05 -8.12 -6.21
N THR A 43 -11.15 -7.25 -7.20
CA THR A 43 -11.00 -5.81 -7.00
C THR A 43 -12.20 -5.27 -6.25
N LYS A 44 -11.95 -4.53 -5.17
CA LYS A 44 -12.98 -3.89 -4.36
C LYS A 44 -12.61 -2.44 -4.06
N CYS A 45 -13.62 -1.62 -3.80
CA CYS A 45 -13.45 -0.28 -3.29
C CYS A 45 -13.52 -0.29 -1.76
N PHE A 46 -12.62 0.46 -1.14
CA PHE A 46 -12.55 0.62 0.30
C PHE A 46 -12.75 2.08 0.65
N VAL A 47 -13.35 2.34 1.81
CA VAL A 47 -13.54 3.69 2.35
C VAL A 47 -12.85 3.75 3.70
N ARG A 48 -12.07 4.82 3.91
CA ARG A 48 -11.36 5.02 5.17
C ARG A 48 -11.46 6.49 5.56
N GLU A 49 -11.51 6.78 6.85
CA GLU A 49 -11.43 8.16 7.33
C GLU A 49 -10.13 8.80 6.84
N LYS A 50 -10.20 10.06 6.41
CA LYS A 50 -9.05 10.74 5.78
C LYS A 50 -7.83 10.82 6.68
N SER A 51 -8.01 11.13 7.97
CA SER A 51 -6.91 11.18 8.92
C SER A 51 -6.22 9.83 9.08
N ASP A 52 -6.98 8.76 9.13
CA ASP A 52 -6.46 7.39 9.20
C ASP A 52 -5.74 7.02 7.91
N PHE A 53 -6.30 7.37 6.76
CA PHE A 53 -5.67 7.14 5.47
C PHE A 53 -4.32 7.87 5.36
N ASP A 54 -4.27 9.14 5.74
CA ASP A 54 -3.04 9.94 5.66
C ASP A 54 -1.94 9.38 6.57
N ASN A 55 -2.30 8.74 7.68
CA ASN A 55 -1.35 8.13 8.60
C ASN A 55 -0.83 6.77 8.13
N HIS A 56 -1.51 6.09 7.22
CA HIS A 56 -1.18 4.71 6.84
C HIS A 56 -0.81 4.54 5.36
N PHE A 57 -0.96 5.56 4.54
CA PHE A 57 -0.70 5.49 3.11
C PHE A 57 0.26 6.59 2.66
N ILE A 58 1.07 6.28 1.66
CA ILE A 58 2.00 7.21 1.00
C ILE A 58 1.71 7.20 -0.49
N GLU A 59 1.72 8.37 -1.12
CA GLU A 59 1.67 8.47 -2.57
C GLU A 59 2.97 7.92 -3.16
N VAL A 60 2.85 7.02 -4.12
CA VAL A 60 4.04 6.43 -4.74
C VAL A 60 4.86 7.48 -5.46
N ASP A 61 4.21 8.49 -6.03
CA ASP A 61 4.88 9.58 -6.75
C ASP A 61 5.72 10.48 -5.82
N ASP A 62 5.42 10.52 -4.52
CA ASP A 62 6.19 11.26 -3.52
C ASP A 62 7.46 10.54 -3.09
N ILE A 63 7.65 9.30 -3.54
CA ILE A 63 8.84 8.53 -3.26
C ILE A 63 9.96 9.04 -4.17
N LYS A 64 11.05 9.52 -3.56
CA LYS A 64 12.17 10.08 -4.32
C LYS A 64 12.74 9.06 -5.28
N PRO A 65 12.86 9.38 -6.59
CA PRO A 65 13.52 8.51 -7.53
C PRO A 65 14.94 8.18 -7.05
N ASN A 66 15.38 6.95 -7.28
CA ASN A 66 16.71 6.46 -6.93
C ASN A 66 17.02 6.38 -5.42
N SER A 67 16.03 6.55 -4.56
CA SER A 67 16.21 6.29 -3.13
C SER A 67 16.18 4.78 -2.86
N GLU A 68 16.83 4.35 -1.78
CA GLU A 68 16.77 2.94 -1.34
C GLU A 68 15.32 2.52 -1.09
N TYR A 69 14.53 3.40 -0.48
CA TYR A 69 13.13 3.12 -0.18
C TYR A 69 12.31 2.90 -1.45
N SER A 70 12.48 3.75 -2.47
CA SER A 70 11.83 3.60 -3.76
C SER A 70 12.20 2.28 -4.43
N TRP A 71 13.48 1.95 -4.45
CA TRP A 71 13.98 0.70 -5.02
C TRP A 71 13.37 -0.51 -4.32
N LEU A 72 13.30 -0.48 -2.97
CA LEU A 72 12.72 -1.57 -2.19
C LEU A 72 11.23 -1.78 -2.51
N ILE A 73 10.47 -0.70 -2.63
CA ILE A 73 9.04 -0.79 -2.96
C ILE A 73 8.82 -1.45 -4.31
N TYR A 74 9.50 -0.99 -5.35
CA TYR A 74 9.35 -1.55 -6.69
C TYR A 74 9.83 -3.00 -6.75
N ARG A 75 10.91 -3.33 -6.05
CA ARG A 75 11.44 -4.68 -5.99
C ARG A 75 10.47 -5.64 -5.30
N ILE A 76 9.94 -5.24 -4.17
CA ILE A 76 8.95 -6.03 -3.41
C ILE A 76 7.71 -6.26 -4.27
N TYR A 77 7.20 -5.23 -4.91
CA TYR A 77 6.04 -5.34 -5.78
C TYR A 77 6.25 -6.32 -6.92
N ALA A 78 7.37 -6.20 -7.62
CA ALA A 78 7.71 -7.09 -8.73
C ALA A 78 7.84 -8.55 -8.28
N LEU A 79 8.47 -8.78 -7.13
CA LEU A 79 8.62 -10.14 -6.59
C LEU A 79 7.28 -10.73 -6.13
N LYS A 80 6.38 -9.92 -5.58
CA LYS A 80 5.03 -10.38 -5.22
C LYS A 80 4.23 -10.81 -6.44
N GLU A 81 4.35 -10.12 -7.56
CA GLU A 81 3.72 -10.53 -8.81
C GLU A 81 4.27 -11.87 -9.32
N VAL A 82 5.59 -12.04 -9.28
CA VAL A 82 6.22 -13.31 -9.65
C VAL A 82 5.80 -14.43 -8.72
N ALA A 83 5.76 -14.17 -7.42
CA ALA A 83 5.37 -15.16 -6.41
C ALA A 83 3.91 -15.62 -6.57
N ALA A 84 3.04 -14.77 -7.08
CA ALA A 84 1.64 -15.14 -7.35
C ALA A 84 1.53 -16.21 -8.45
N GLU A 85 2.41 -16.17 -9.46
CA GLU A 85 2.44 -17.15 -10.54
C GLU A 85 3.34 -18.34 -10.23
N TYR A 86 4.46 -18.10 -9.55
CA TYR A 86 5.50 -19.10 -9.25
C TYR A 86 5.83 -19.09 -7.76
N PRO A 87 4.93 -19.57 -6.88
CA PRO A 87 5.19 -19.56 -5.44
C PRO A 87 6.36 -20.47 -5.07
N GLY A 88 7.14 -20.03 -4.08
CA GLY A 88 8.27 -20.80 -3.57
C GLY A 88 8.90 -20.13 -2.36
N LYS A 89 9.54 -20.93 -1.50
CA LYS A 89 10.14 -20.44 -0.25
C LYS A 89 11.26 -19.43 -0.50
N THR A 90 12.04 -19.61 -1.55
CA THR A 90 13.14 -18.71 -1.87
C THR A 90 12.64 -17.29 -2.16
N ILE A 91 11.60 -17.16 -2.99
CA ILE A 91 10.98 -15.87 -3.31
C ILE A 91 10.35 -15.26 -2.07
N GLU A 92 9.61 -16.06 -1.29
CA GLU A 92 8.98 -15.61 -0.06
C GLU A 92 10.01 -15.08 0.95
N ASN A 93 11.15 -15.77 1.11
CA ASN A 93 12.23 -15.33 1.98
C ASN A 93 12.85 -14.01 1.52
N ILE A 94 13.06 -13.84 0.22
CA ILE A 94 13.59 -12.60 -0.35
C ILE A 94 12.62 -11.45 -0.09
N ILE A 95 11.32 -11.66 -0.32
CA ILE A 95 10.29 -10.65 -0.06
C ILE A 95 10.30 -10.27 1.42
N THR A 96 10.35 -11.24 2.33
CA THR A 96 10.38 -10.99 3.78
C THR A 96 11.59 -10.16 4.18
N GLN A 97 12.78 -10.45 3.65
CA GLN A 97 13.98 -9.69 3.93
C GLN A 97 13.89 -8.24 3.40
N LEU A 98 13.35 -8.07 2.19
CA LEU A 98 13.15 -6.74 1.61
C LEU A 98 12.12 -5.93 2.38
N GLU A 99 11.04 -6.55 2.84
CA GLU A 99 10.03 -5.88 3.66
C GLU A 99 10.60 -5.45 5.01
N ALA A 100 11.44 -6.27 5.64
CA ALA A 100 12.13 -5.91 6.87
C ALA A 100 13.04 -4.70 6.65
N ARG A 101 13.82 -4.71 5.56
CA ARG A 101 14.69 -3.57 5.21
C ARG A 101 13.89 -2.31 4.91
N ARG A 102 12.76 -2.44 4.23
CA ARG A 102 11.86 -1.31 3.95
C ARG A 102 11.40 -0.64 5.24
N LYS A 103 11.02 -1.43 6.25
CA LYS A 103 10.60 -0.89 7.56
C LYS A 103 11.75 -0.15 8.25
N GLU A 104 12.95 -0.68 8.19
CA GLU A 104 14.13 -0.01 8.75
C GLU A 104 14.40 1.34 8.08
N VAL A 105 14.35 1.38 6.76
CA VAL A 105 14.57 2.62 5.99
C VAL A 105 13.49 3.65 6.28
N LEU A 106 12.23 3.22 6.37
CA LEU A 106 11.11 4.11 6.68
C LEU A 106 11.25 4.70 8.08
N ASN A 107 11.66 3.90 9.08
CA ASN A 107 11.80 4.34 10.46
C ASN A 107 13.06 5.20 10.68
N ALA A 108 14.07 5.10 9.82
CA ALA A 108 15.29 5.91 9.89
C ALA A 108 15.08 7.35 9.40
N ASN A 109 14.00 7.59 8.68
CA ASN A 109 13.61 8.91 8.19
C ASN A 109 12.49 9.49 9.05
#